data_f13eee5e8e54d82b8736370f6ea405b8
#
_entry.id   f13eee5e8e54d82b8736370f6ea405b8
#
_cell.length_a   1.000
_cell.length_b   1.000
_cell.length_c   1.000
_cell.angle_alpha   90.00
_cell.angle_beta   90.00
_cell.angle_gamma   90.00
#
_symmetry.space_group_name_H-M   'P 1'
#
loop_
_entity.id
_entity.type
_entity.pdbx_description
1 polymer ?
#
loop_
_entity_poly.entity_id
_entity_poly.type
_entity_poly.pdbx_seq_one_letter_code
_entity_poly.pdbx_strand_id
1 'polypeptide(L)'
;MTKEELRAKVEEQKLIMNNANNKVYSYVMDYIETLPYKAGDKISCTRFDICWITGIIPEQFNCEYTGMILVGVNPAKKDGTRSHKECILRYFEVDSIKKIY
;
A
#
# COMPACT_ATOMS: atom_id res chain seq x y z
N MET A 1 -24.61 -5.22 -34.10
CA MET A 1 -24.17 -5.88 -32.88
C MET A 1 -25.37 -6.23 -32.01
N THR A 2 -25.50 -7.48 -31.60
CA THR A 2 -26.56 -7.92 -30.70
C THR A 2 -26.20 -7.63 -29.26
N LYS A 3 -27.17 -7.74 -28.33
CA LYS A 3 -26.92 -7.59 -26.89
C LYS A 3 -25.96 -8.66 -26.38
N GLU A 4 -26.07 -9.88 -26.88
CA GLU A 4 -25.20 -10.99 -26.50
C GLU A 4 -23.75 -10.73 -26.91
N GLU A 5 -23.54 -10.20 -28.14
CA GLU A 5 -22.22 -9.83 -28.62
C GLU A 5 -21.61 -8.71 -27.77
N LEU A 6 -22.40 -7.70 -27.42
CA LEU A 6 -21.94 -6.61 -26.55
C LEU A 6 -21.52 -7.14 -25.19
N ARG A 7 -22.34 -7.99 -24.57
CA ARG A 7 -22.02 -8.59 -23.27
C ARG A 7 -20.74 -9.41 -23.30
N ALA A 8 -20.58 -10.22 -24.33
CA ALA A 8 -19.38 -11.06 -24.50
C ALA A 8 -18.12 -10.19 -24.60
N LYS A 9 -18.17 -9.11 -25.37
CA LYS A 9 -17.04 -8.18 -25.50
C LYS A 9 -16.73 -7.44 -24.19
N VAL A 10 -17.75 -7.00 -23.47
CA VAL A 10 -17.56 -6.32 -22.20
C VAL A 10 -16.96 -7.27 -21.16
N GLU A 11 -17.43 -8.51 -21.07
CA GLU A 11 -16.88 -9.50 -20.15
C GLU A 11 -15.43 -9.86 -20.49
N GLU A 12 -15.09 -9.98 -21.77
CA GLU A 12 -13.71 -10.21 -22.21
C GLU A 12 -12.80 -9.08 -21.76
N GLN A 13 -13.18 -7.83 -21.93
CA GLN A 13 -12.39 -6.68 -21.50
C GLN A 13 -12.25 -6.62 -19.98
N LYS A 14 -13.31 -6.92 -19.23
CA LYS A 14 -13.24 -7.01 -17.76
C LYS A 14 -12.26 -8.08 -17.31
N LEU A 15 -12.24 -9.22 -17.96
CA LEU A 15 -11.31 -10.30 -17.62
C LEU A 15 -9.86 -9.89 -17.89
N ILE A 16 -9.58 -9.21 -19.00
CA ILE A 16 -8.26 -8.69 -19.34
C ILE A 16 -7.82 -7.67 -18.28
N MET A 17 -8.69 -6.74 -17.92
CA MET A 17 -8.41 -5.73 -16.88
C MET A 17 -8.11 -6.38 -15.52
N ASN A 18 -8.90 -7.37 -15.11
CA ASN A 18 -8.68 -8.09 -13.85
C ASN A 18 -7.34 -8.82 -13.84
N ASN A 19 -6.95 -9.44 -14.96
CA ASN A 19 -5.65 -10.12 -15.07
C ASN A 19 -4.50 -9.14 -14.97
N ALA A 20 -4.57 -7.98 -15.62
CA ALA A 20 -3.55 -6.94 -15.55
C ALA A 20 -3.45 -6.39 -14.13
N ASN A 21 -4.58 -6.14 -13.47
CA ASN A 21 -4.64 -5.65 -12.10
C ASN A 21 -4.05 -6.66 -11.11
N ASN A 22 -4.32 -7.95 -11.30
CA ASN A 22 -3.76 -9.03 -10.48
C ASN A 22 -2.24 -9.12 -10.63
N LYS A 23 -1.70 -8.88 -11.82
CA LYS A 23 -0.25 -8.83 -12.05
C LYS A 23 0.38 -7.66 -11.29
N VAL A 24 -0.21 -6.48 -11.35
CA VAL A 24 0.28 -5.30 -10.60
C VAL A 24 0.27 -5.60 -9.10
N TYR A 25 -0.80 -6.16 -8.59
CA TYR A 25 -0.89 -6.58 -7.19
C TYR A 25 0.24 -7.53 -6.80
N SER A 26 0.48 -8.55 -7.61
CA SER A 26 1.53 -9.55 -7.36
C SER A 26 2.92 -8.90 -7.31
N TYR A 27 3.23 -8.02 -8.25
CA TYR A 27 4.52 -7.31 -8.27
C TYR A 27 4.69 -6.41 -7.04
N VAL A 28 3.63 -5.71 -6.63
CA VAL A 28 3.68 -4.85 -5.46
C VAL A 28 3.86 -5.67 -4.18
N MET A 29 3.19 -6.82 -4.07
CA MET A 29 3.34 -7.71 -2.92
C MET A 29 4.76 -8.29 -2.83
N ASP A 30 5.35 -8.68 -3.96
CA ASP A 30 6.74 -9.13 -4.00
C ASP A 30 7.70 -8.02 -3.55
N TYR A 31 7.46 -6.80 -3.99
CA TYR A 31 8.23 -5.63 -3.58
C TYR A 31 8.12 -5.39 -2.05
N ILE A 32 6.91 -5.47 -1.50
CA ILE A 32 6.69 -5.30 -0.06
C ILE A 32 7.49 -6.32 0.75
N GLU A 33 7.56 -7.57 0.30
CA GLU A 33 8.34 -8.61 0.98
C GLU A 33 9.85 -8.33 0.99
N THR A 34 10.35 -7.55 0.03
CA THR A 34 11.78 -7.19 -0.04
C THR A 34 12.14 -5.98 0.82
N LEU A 35 11.16 -5.27 1.37
CA LEU A 35 11.42 -4.06 2.16
C LEU A 35 12.16 -4.39 3.46
N PRO A 36 13.07 -3.52 3.91
CA PRO A 36 13.84 -3.74 5.15
C PRO A 36 13.01 -3.54 6.42
N TYR A 37 11.76 -3.13 6.29
CA TYR A 37 10.83 -2.91 7.41
C TYR A 37 9.51 -3.62 7.13
N LYS A 38 8.76 -3.89 8.19
CA LYS A 38 7.47 -4.61 8.13
C LYS A 38 6.55 -4.14 9.25
N ALA A 39 5.30 -4.60 9.24
CA ALA A 39 4.33 -4.31 10.30
C ALA A 39 4.90 -4.69 11.68
N GLY A 40 4.76 -3.78 12.64
CA GLY A 40 5.30 -3.92 13.99
C GLY A 40 6.66 -3.27 14.19
N ASP A 41 7.38 -2.94 13.12
CA ASP A 41 8.70 -2.32 13.23
C ASP A 41 8.59 -0.85 13.69
N LYS A 42 9.55 -0.45 14.51
CA LYS A 42 9.73 0.93 14.93
C LYS A 42 10.61 1.64 13.90
N ILE A 43 10.12 2.76 13.40
CA ILE A 43 10.79 3.51 12.32
C ILE A 43 10.78 5.01 12.61
N SER A 44 11.57 5.75 11.84
CA SER A 44 11.49 7.20 11.71
C SER A 44 11.25 7.58 10.26
N CYS A 45 10.63 8.72 10.04
CA CYS A 45 10.45 9.30 8.71
C CYS A 45 10.40 10.83 8.81
N THR A 46 10.28 11.52 7.69
CA THR A 46 10.26 12.99 7.67
C THR A 46 9.08 13.58 8.44
N ARG A 47 7.98 12.85 8.53
CA ARG A 47 6.79 13.33 9.25
C ARG A 47 6.83 13.03 10.75
N PHE A 48 7.41 11.89 11.15
CA PHE A 48 7.45 11.44 12.54
C PHE A 48 8.85 10.98 12.90
N ASP A 49 9.38 11.47 14.02
CA ASP A 49 10.68 11.02 14.55
C ASP A 49 10.64 9.56 14.96
N ILE A 50 9.54 9.15 15.58
CA ILE A 50 9.30 7.77 16.02
C ILE A 50 7.86 7.39 15.69
N CYS A 51 7.70 6.26 15.03
CA CYS A 51 6.39 5.65 14.81
C CYS A 51 6.54 4.14 14.58
N TRP A 52 5.42 3.43 14.65
CA TRP A 52 5.38 1.97 14.46
C TRP A 52 4.51 1.66 13.26
N ILE A 53 5.00 0.79 12.38
CA ILE A 53 4.25 0.37 11.19
C ILE A 53 3.08 -0.50 11.62
N THR A 54 1.86 -0.14 11.20
CA THR A 54 0.64 -0.93 11.42
C THR A 54 0.40 -1.90 10.27
N GLY A 55 0.80 -1.54 9.06
CA GLY A 55 0.66 -2.37 7.88
C GLY A 55 1.21 -1.71 6.65
N ILE A 56 1.53 -2.52 5.66
CA ILE A 56 1.97 -2.08 4.34
C ILE A 56 1.09 -2.80 3.33
N ILE A 57 0.38 -2.02 2.52
CA ILE A 57 -0.55 -2.57 1.53
C ILE A 57 -0.35 -1.93 0.16
N PRO A 58 -0.71 -2.62 -0.92
CA PRO A 58 -0.75 -2.00 -2.24
C PRO A 58 -1.81 -0.91 -2.31
N GLU A 59 -1.46 0.22 -2.92
CA GLU A 59 -2.39 1.32 -3.11
C GLU A 59 -3.39 0.99 -4.23
N GLN A 60 -4.65 1.35 -4.00
CA GLN A 60 -5.71 1.28 -5.01
C GLN A 60 -6.28 2.66 -5.28
N PHE A 61 -6.61 2.91 -6.54
CA PHE A 61 -7.34 4.10 -6.97
C PHE A 61 -8.38 3.67 -7.99
N ASN A 62 -9.66 4.00 -7.73
CA ASN A 62 -10.80 3.57 -8.57
C ASN A 62 -10.80 2.05 -8.82
N CYS A 63 -10.58 1.27 -7.77
CA CYS A 63 -10.54 -0.21 -7.80
C CYS A 63 -9.39 -0.80 -8.61
N GLU A 64 -8.39 0.00 -8.98
CA GLU A 64 -7.18 -0.45 -9.69
C GLU A 64 -5.94 -0.23 -8.82
N TYR A 65 -4.98 -1.16 -8.89
CA TYR A 65 -3.70 -1.00 -8.21
C TYR A 65 -2.81 -0.04 -8.98
N THR A 66 -2.27 0.97 -8.28
CA THR A 66 -1.46 2.03 -8.90
C THR A 66 0.01 1.63 -9.09
N GLY A 67 0.44 0.53 -8.49
CA GLY A 67 1.86 0.14 -8.44
C GLY A 67 2.62 0.75 -7.28
N MET A 68 1.95 1.52 -6.42
CA MET A 68 2.54 2.14 -5.23
C MET A 68 2.06 1.46 -3.96
N ILE A 69 2.70 1.77 -2.84
CA ILE A 69 2.34 1.22 -1.54
C ILE A 69 1.82 2.30 -0.59
N LEU A 70 0.97 1.89 0.34
CA LEU A 70 0.56 2.70 1.48
C LEU A 70 1.14 2.09 2.74
N VAL A 71 1.74 2.93 3.57
CA VAL A 71 2.30 2.52 4.86
C VAL A 71 1.49 3.19 5.97
N GLY A 72 0.81 2.38 6.77
CA GLY A 72 0.11 2.86 7.96
C GLY A 72 1.04 2.83 9.16
N VAL A 73 0.95 3.85 10.01
CA VAL A 73 1.78 3.96 11.21
C VAL A 73 0.99 4.47 12.40
N ASN A 74 1.43 4.10 13.59
CA ASN A 74 1.01 4.74 14.84
C ASN A 74 2.15 5.64 15.31
N PRO A 75 1.97 6.97 15.33
CA PRO A 75 3.01 7.88 15.83
C PRO A 75 3.24 7.69 17.34
N ALA A 76 4.41 8.08 17.81
CA ALA A 76 4.68 8.14 19.25
C ALA A 76 3.93 9.31 19.90
N LYS A 77 3.44 9.10 21.12
CA LYS A 77 2.89 10.16 21.96
C LYS A 77 4.02 11.02 22.53
N LYS A 78 3.67 12.14 23.17
CA LYS A 78 4.64 13.02 23.82
C LYS A 78 5.51 12.32 24.86
N ASP A 79 4.97 11.28 25.52
CA ASP A 79 5.68 10.47 26.51
C ASP A 79 6.54 9.35 25.87
N GLY A 80 6.59 9.25 24.55
CA GLY A 80 7.34 8.24 23.83
C GLY A 80 6.63 6.92 23.61
N THR A 81 5.42 6.74 24.14
CA THR A 81 4.66 5.51 23.95
C THR A 81 3.90 5.52 22.61
N ARG A 82 3.57 4.32 22.13
CA ARG A 82 2.83 4.15 20.87
C ARG A 82 1.39 4.65 21.01
N SER A 83 0.96 5.52 20.10
CA SER A 83 -0.44 5.94 20.06
C SER A 83 -1.32 4.87 19.40
N HIS A 84 -2.64 4.96 19.59
CA HIS A 84 -3.60 4.09 18.93
C HIS A 84 -4.16 4.70 17.63
N LYS A 85 -3.75 5.91 17.30
CA LYS A 85 -4.18 6.59 16.08
C LYS A 85 -3.35 6.11 14.90
N GLU A 86 -4.00 5.69 13.82
CA GLU A 86 -3.33 5.32 12.59
C GLU A 86 -3.22 6.53 11.65
N CYS A 87 -2.04 6.74 11.11
CA CYS A 87 -1.77 7.73 10.07
C CYS A 87 -1.22 7.01 8.84
N ILE A 88 -1.61 7.48 7.65
CA ILE A 88 -1.09 6.92 6.40
C ILE A 88 0.02 7.83 5.88
N LEU A 89 1.18 7.24 5.61
CA LEU A 89 2.31 7.96 5.05
C LEU A 89 2.11 8.18 3.55
N ARG A 90 2.43 9.38 3.09
CA ARG A 90 2.43 9.72 1.67
C ARG A 90 3.68 9.14 0.99
N TYR A 91 3.65 9.00 -0.33
CA TYR A 91 4.73 8.36 -1.09
C TYR A 91 6.12 8.97 -0.81
N PHE A 92 6.21 10.30 -0.66
CA PHE A 92 7.50 10.95 -0.37
C PHE A 92 7.95 10.73 1.07
N GLU A 93 7.02 10.48 1.99
CA GLU A 93 7.34 10.14 3.39
C GLU A 93 7.82 8.69 3.51
N VAL A 94 7.27 7.79 2.67
CA VAL A 94 7.69 6.38 2.61
C VAL A 94 9.17 6.27 2.20
N ASP A 95 9.61 7.08 1.25
CA ASP A 95 11.01 7.07 0.80
C ASP A 95 12.00 7.52 1.89
N SER A 96 11.52 8.21 2.93
CA SER A 96 12.34 8.68 4.04
C SER A 96 12.40 7.71 5.22
N ILE A 97 11.73 6.56 5.15
CA ILE A 97 11.64 5.62 6.26
C ILE A 97 13.01 5.05 6.60
N LYS A 98 13.36 5.12 7.89
CA LYS A 98 14.57 4.51 8.46
C LYS A 98 14.17 3.64 9.63
N LYS A 99 14.64 2.40 9.64
CA LYS A 99 14.35 1.46 10.72
C LYS A 99 15.15 1.86 11.97
N ILE A 100 14.48 1.85 13.14
CA ILE A 100 15.11 2.08 14.44
C ILE A 100 15.33 0.73 15.10
N TYR A 101 16.56 0.48 15.49
CA TYR A 101 16.96 -0.77 16.16
C TYR A 101 16.95 -0.63 17.68
#